data_b3e6f0bd909e67b1663d0a7a753c7126
#
_entry.id   b3e6f0bd909e67b1663d0a7a753c7126
#
_cell.length_a   1.000
_cell.length_b   1.000
_cell.length_c   1.000
_cell.angle_alpha   90.00
_cell.angle_beta   90.00
_cell.angle_gamma   90.00
#
_symmetry.space_group_name_H-M   'P 1'
#
loop_
_entity.id
_entity.type
_entity.pdbx_description
1 polymer ?
#
loop_
_entity_poly.entity_id
_entity_poly.type
_entity_poly.pdbx_seq_one_letter_code
_entity_poly.pdbx_strand_id
1 'polypeptide(L)'
;MSRLYDARGNRYVVTTPDALRRLGIAIAQEAAEAAQARENWSAAAIEALCGWPEGERPEGAKGHRSDGLLVGPFGSASPWDLLIVNTDGSLTERSGNGMTLFAQALLDDGHVAPGQAFVLHVHHDKPGGGSPVVTPIEPAVRDGQSGFWLQMGAPGFGPEAVDADSEHLAPADFHGRPLSRVDALAQLDPGWYRSQFVRIGNPHCVTLLEAPAALPAMPWLRAADAHAALERIAYAAPIGAGDPCPAGVNLQWAARAADGAIEARVFERGEGATESSGSSACAVACAAWKAGLVAAGEVRVRMPGGTAPLRLEQQGDALVGVWLFGVGTRLEG
;
A
#
# COMPACT_ATOMS: atom_id res chain seq x y z
N MET A 1 3.44 -14.88 22.01
CA MET A 1 2.29 -14.05 22.43
C MET A 1 1.95 -13.12 21.29
N SER A 2 0.66 -12.86 21.06
CA SER A 2 0.24 -11.87 20.06
C SER A 2 0.42 -10.45 20.60
N ARG A 3 0.83 -9.50 19.75
CA ARG A 3 1.12 -8.11 20.13
C ARG A 3 0.54 -7.16 19.09
N LEU A 4 0.10 -5.99 19.56
CA LEU A 4 -0.44 -4.94 18.69
C LEU A 4 0.66 -3.94 18.32
N TYR A 5 0.73 -3.60 17.04
CA TYR A 5 1.66 -2.62 16.49
C TYR A 5 0.90 -1.56 15.70
N ASP A 6 1.47 -0.36 15.61
CA ASP A 6 0.93 0.79 14.90
C ASP A 6 1.96 1.36 13.91
N ALA A 7 1.51 1.64 12.71
CA ALA A 7 2.24 2.41 11.71
C ALA A 7 1.35 3.56 11.24
N ARG A 8 1.48 4.71 11.89
CA ARG A 8 0.74 5.94 11.56
C ARG A 8 -0.79 5.75 11.55
N GLY A 9 -1.31 5.08 12.57
CA GLY A 9 -2.75 4.82 12.74
C GLY A 9 -3.26 3.56 12.04
N ASN A 10 -2.40 2.87 11.27
CA ASN A 10 -2.72 1.57 10.71
C ASN A 10 -2.20 0.48 11.66
N ARG A 11 -3.09 -0.28 12.25
CA ARG A 11 -2.81 -1.21 13.35
C ARG A 11 -2.91 -2.65 12.91
N TYR A 12 -1.91 -3.45 13.27
CA TYR A 12 -1.91 -4.89 13.03
C TYR A 12 -1.56 -5.65 14.30
N VAL A 13 -2.24 -6.78 14.48
CA VAL A 13 -1.79 -7.78 15.47
C VAL A 13 -0.71 -8.63 14.81
N VAL A 14 0.43 -8.78 15.47
CA VAL A 14 1.49 -9.72 15.07
C VAL A 14 1.40 -10.97 15.92
N THR A 15 1.41 -12.14 15.29
CA THR A 15 1.34 -13.44 15.96
C THR A 15 2.19 -14.48 15.24
N THR A 16 2.47 -15.58 15.91
CA THR A 16 3.20 -16.71 15.32
C THR A 16 2.25 -17.87 15.01
N PRO A 17 2.58 -18.76 14.04
CA PRO A 17 1.81 -19.97 13.79
C PRO A 17 1.59 -20.81 15.04
N ASP A 18 2.60 -20.93 15.93
CA ASP A 18 2.49 -21.65 17.18
C ASP A 18 1.50 -21.01 18.16
N ALA A 19 1.41 -19.69 18.17
CA ALA A 19 0.41 -19.00 18.99
C ALA A 19 -1.02 -19.29 18.51
N LEU A 20 -1.25 -19.35 17.20
CA LEU A 20 -2.54 -19.74 16.62
C LEU A 20 -2.91 -21.19 16.97
N ARG A 21 -1.95 -22.13 16.85
CA ARG A 21 -2.19 -23.54 17.23
C ARG A 21 -2.55 -23.69 18.70
N ARG A 22 -1.93 -22.90 19.61
CA ARG A 22 -2.30 -22.88 21.04
C ARG A 22 -3.71 -22.34 21.31
N LEU A 23 -4.27 -21.55 20.40
CA LEU A 23 -5.67 -21.11 20.43
C LEU A 23 -6.63 -22.13 19.78
N GLY A 24 -6.12 -23.30 19.36
CA GLY A 24 -6.94 -24.32 18.68
C GLY A 24 -7.16 -24.06 17.19
N ILE A 25 -6.47 -23.08 16.62
CA ILE A 25 -6.58 -22.73 15.19
C ILE A 25 -5.55 -23.54 14.41
N ALA A 26 -6.04 -24.46 13.58
CA ALA A 26 -5.19 -25.34 12.78
C ALA A 26 -4.59 -24.58 11.58
N ILE A 27 -3.33 -24.19 11.71
CA ILE A 27 -2.56 -23.58 10.63
C ILE A 27 -1.38 -24.50 10.25
N ALA A 28 -1.06 -24.60 8.95
CA ALA A 28 0.06 -25.37 8.44
C ALA A 28 1.41 -24.90 9.02
N GLN A 29 2.43 -25.75 8.94
CA GLN A 29 3.77 -25.40 9.42
C GLN A 29 4.53 -24.52 8.43
N GLU A 30 4.31 -24.73 7.13
CA GLU A 30 4.92 -23.96 6.07
C GLU A 30 4.00 -22.80 5.63
N ALA A 31 4.60 -21.63 5.40
CA ALA A 31 3.84 -20.42 5.03
C ALA A 31 3.08 -20.56 3.72
N ALA A 32 3.68 -21.25 2.73
CA ALA A 32 3.04 -21.50 1.44
C ALA A 32 1.78 -22.36 1.57
N GLU A 33 1.84 -23.43 2.37
CA GLU A 33 0.69 -24.29 2.64
C GLU A 33 -0.38 -23.55 3.44
N ALA A 34 0.03 -22.74 4.42
CA ALA A 34 -0.88 -21.92 5.21
C ALA A 34 -1.60 -20.89 4.32
N ALA A 35 -0.91 -20.28 3.35
CA ALA A 35 -1.50 -19.36 2.39
C ALA A 35 -2.57 -20.05 1.53
N GLN A 36 -2.26 -21.22 0.98
CA GLN A 36 -3.19 -22.00 0.15
C GLN A 36 -4.42 -22.46 0.93
N ALA A 37 -4.26 -22.80 2.20
CA ALA A 37 -5.31 -23.27 3.09
C ALA A 37 -5.99 -22.15 3.90
N ARG A 38 -5.81 -20.87 3.52
CA ARG A 38 -6.27 -19.71 4.32
C ARG A 38 -7.72 -19.78 4.78
N GLU A 39 -8.60 -20.26 3.93
CA GLU A 39 -10.05 -20.35 4.22
C GLU A 39 -10.37 -21.22 5.45
N ASN A 40 -9.46 -22.14 5.80
CA ASN A 40 -9.65 -23.04 6.92
C ASN A 40 -9.28 -22.42 8.29
N TRP A 41 -8.55 -21.29 8.30
CA TRP A 41 -8.01 -20.73 9.56
C TRP A 41 -8.14 -19.22 9.69
N SER A 42 -8.13 -18.46 8.58
CA SER A 42 -7.97 -17.01 8.65
C SER A 42 -9.13 -16.30 9.35
N ALA A 43 -10.38 -16.68 9.08
CA ALA A 43 -11.56 -16.10 9.72
C ALA A 43 -11.54 -16.31 11.24
N ALA A 44 -11.23 -17.52 11.71
CA ALA A 44 -11.12 -17.82 13.14
C ALA A 44 -9.96 -17.04 13.81
N ALA A 45 -8.84 -16.86 13.10
CA ALA A 45 -7.72 -16.08 13.61
C ALA A 45 -8.04 -14.59 13.72
N ILE A 46 -8.74 -14.01 12.73
CA ILE A 46 -9.21 -12.62 12.77
C ILE A 46 -10.19 -12.40 13.91
N GLU A 47 -11.18 -13.28 14.06
CA GLU A 47 -12.14 -13.19 15.17
C GLU A 47 -11.44 -13.23 16.53
N ALA A 48 -10.55 -14.21 16.73
CA ALA A 48 -9.87 -14.42 18.00
C ALA A 48 -8.89 -13.30 18.38
N LEU A 49 -8.21 -12.67 17.38
CA LEU A 49 -7.09 -11.77 17.65
C LEU A 49 -7.36 -10.32 17.25
N CYS A 50 -8.23 -10.07 16.28
CA CYS A 50 -8.54 -8.74 15.78
C CYS A 50 -9.92 -8.23 16.21
N GLY A 51 -10.79 -9.12 16.70
CA GLY A 51 -12.11 -8.79 17.23
C GLY A 51 -12.02 -7.91 18.47
N TRP A 52 -13.08 -7.16 18.74
CA TRP A 52 -13.27 -6.49 20.02
C TRP A 52 -13.73 -7.52 21.06
N PRO A 53 -13.23 -7.45 22.32
CA PRO A 53 -13.83 -8.21 23.39
C PRO A 53 -15.32 -7.89 23.52
N GLU A 54 -16.09 -8.85 23.98
CA GLU A 54 -17.54 -8.70 24.12
C GLU A 54 -17.89 -7.49 25.01
N GLY A 55 -18.69 -6.58 24.46
CA GLY A 55 -19.10 -5.35 25.17
C GLY A 55 -18.07 -4.22 25.20
N GLU A 56 -16.86 -4.39 24.64
CA GLU A 56 -15.78 -3.38 24.70
C GLU A 56 -15.65 -2.53 23.40
N ARG A 57 -16.46 -2.78 22.38
CA ARG A 57 -16.39 -2.01 21.14
C ARG A 57 -16.88 -0.58 21.37
N PRO A 58 -16.03 0.47 21.17
CA PRO A 58 -16.45 1.86 21.30
C PRO A 58 -17.50 2.21 20.24
N GLU A 59 -18.41 3.11 20.57
CA GLU A 59 -19.39 3.64 19.63
C GLU A 59 -18.68 4.31 18.42
N GLY A 60 -19.11 3.96 17.20
CA GLY A 60 -18.48 4.45 15.96
C GLY A 60 -17.13 3.82 15.61
N ALA A 61 -16.60 2.89 16.42
CA ALA A 61 -15.37 2.20 16.09
C ALA A 61 -15.52 1.22 14.90
N LYS A 62 -14.42 0.95 14.20
CA LYS A 62 -14.34 -0.09 13.15
C LYS A 62 -14.81 -1.44 13.69
N GLY A 63 -15.22 -2.36 12.78
CA GLY A 63 -15.66 -3.71 13.15
C GLY A 63 -14.62 -4.51 13.94
N HIS A 64 -13.35 -4.23 13.71
CA HIS A 64 -12.22 -4.84 14.40
C HIS A 64 -11.34 -3.78 15.08
N ARG A 65 -10.60 -4.17 16.12
CA ARG A 65 -9.65 -3.31 16.85
C ARG A 65 -8.33 -3.09 16.11
N SER A 66 -8.09 -3.88 15.05
CA SER A 66 -6.93 -3.76 14.17
C SER A 66 -7.36 -3.84 12.71
N ASP A 67 -6.51 -3.36 11.80
CA ASP A 67 -6.76 -3.35 10.36
C ASP A 67 -6.37 -4.69 9.70
N GLY A 68 -5.79 -5.63 10.47
CA GLY A 68 -5.44 -6.96 10.04
C GLY A 68 -4.54 -7.71 11.00
N LEU A 69 -4.09 -8.88 10.54
CA LEU A 69 -3.25 -9.81 11.28
C LEU A 69 -1.98 -10.11 10.48
N LEU A 70 -0.83 -10.12 11.13
CA LEU A 70 0.45 -10.53 10.60
C LEU A 70 0.83 -11.86 11.24
N VAL A 71 0.96 -12.91 10.43
CA VAL A 71 1.31 -14.25 10.92
C VAL A 71 2.71 -14.61 10.45
N GLY A 72 3.59 -14.84 11.41
CA GLY A 72 4.99 -15.19 11.19
C GLY A 72 5.87 -14.94 12.43
N PRO A 73 7.16 -15.26 12.39
CA PRO A 73 7.80 -16.01 11.31
C PRO A 73 7.42 -17.50 11.33
N PHE A 74 7.47 -18.15 10.17
CA PHE A 74 7.28 -19.59 10.05
C PHE A 74 8.59 -20.37 10.21
N GLY A 75 9.72 -19.73 9.93
CA GLY A 75 11.05 -20.27 10.09
C GLY A 75 11.85 -19.59 11.21
N SER A 76 13.12 -19.98 11.37
CA SER A 76 14.04 -19.46 12.40
C SER A 76 15.19 -18.62 11.85
N ALA A 77 15.21 -18.37 10.54
CA ALA A 77 16.25 -17.58 9.85
C ALA A 77 15.67 -16.87 8.61
N SER A 78 16.37 -15.85 8.14
CA SER A 78 16.05 -15.16 6.87
C SER A 78 16.24 -16.11 5.67
N PRO A 79 15.36 -16.06 4.67
CA PRO A 79 14.23 -15.13 4.53
C PRO A 79 13.12 -15.41 5.55
N TRP A 80 12.48 -14.35 6.04
CA TRP A 80 11.42 -14.46 7.05
C TRP A 80 10.06 -14.54 6.38
N ASP A 81 9.37 -15.67 6.54
CA ASP A 81 8.05 -15.89 5.94
C ASP A 81 6.95 -15.18 6.71
N LEU A 82 6.05 -14.52 5.98
CA LEU A 82 4.96 -13.68 6.48
C LEU A 82 3.67 -13.94 5.70
N LEU A 83 2.55 -14.00 6.41
CA LEU A 83 1.20 -13.85 5.88
C LEU A 83 0.60 -12.55 6.38
N ILE A 84 0.10 -11.71 5.47
CA ILE A 84 -0.62 -10.47 5.79
C ILE A 84 -2.10 -10.75 5.55
N VAL A 85 -2.87 -10.81 6.63
CA VAL A 85 -4.29 -11.20 6.61
C VAL A 85 -5.17 -9.97 6.85
N ASN A 86 -6.03 -9.65 5.90
CA ASN A 86 -7.02 -8.59 6.05
C ASN A 86 -8.15 -9.03 7.00
N THR A 87 -8.95 -8.08 7.48
CA THR A 87 -10.05 -8.37 8.42
C THR A 87 -11.18 -9.21 7.83
N ASP A 88 -11.26 -9.33 6.50
CA ASP A 88 -12.16 -10.25 5.79
C ASP A 88 -11.59 -11.67 5.62
N GLY A 89 -10.38 -11.92 6.17
CA GLY A 89 -9.67 -13.19 6.05
C GLY A 89 -8.88 -13.37 4.75
N SER A 90 -8.95 -12.45 3.80
CA SER A 90 -8.16 -12.52 2.57
C SER A 90 -6.68 -12.22 2.81
N LEU A 91 -5.79 -12.74 1.94
CA LEU A 91 -4.36 -12.43 2.00
C LEU A 91 -4.02 -11.28 1.06
N THR A 92 -3.07 -10.47 1.50
CA THR A 92 -2.52 -9.37 0.71
C THR A 92 -1.08 -9.67 0.27
N GLU A 93 -0.75 -9.36 -0.99
CA GLU A 93 0.58 -9.58 -1.56
C GLU A 93 1.64 -8.65 -0.94
N ARG A 94 1.24 -7.42 -0.64
CA ARG A 94 2.10 -6.38 -0.06
C ARG A 94 1.27 -5.38 0.74
N SER A 95 1.78 -5.04 1.91
CA SER A 95 1.34 -3.89 2.70
C SER A 95 2.57 -3.20 3.26
N GLY A 96 2.83 -1.96 2.85
CA GLY A 96 3.97 -1.20 3.38
C GLY A 96 3.94 -1.12 4.89
N ASN A 97 2.77 -0.81 5.48
CA ASN A 97 2.59 -0.77 6.93
C ASN A 97 2.74 -2.16 7.56
N GLY A 98 2.07 -3.18 7.02
CA GLY A 98 2.16 -4.55 7.54
C GLY A 98 3.60 -5.08 7.56
N MET A 99 4.34 -4.92 6.46
CA MET A 99 5.75 -5.34 6.39
C MET A 99 6.65 -4.54 7.33
N THR A 100 6.43 -3.22 7.49
CA THR A 100 7.14 -2.39 8.47
C THR A 100 6.92 -2.89 9.89
N LEU A 101 5.67 -3.18 10.26
CA LEU A 101 5.32 -3.64 11.59
C LEU A 101 5.87 -5.05 11.88
N PHE A 102 5.87 -5.92 10.87
CA PHE A 102 6.48 -7.24 11.02
C PHE A 102 8.00 -7.15 11.15
N ALA A 103 8.65 -6.27 10.39
CA ALA A 103 10.09 -5.99 10.53
C ALA A 103 10.44 -5.49 11.94
N GLN A 104 9.61 -4.59 12.50
CA GLN A 104 9.76 -4.12 13.88
C GLN A 104 9.57 -5.26 14.89
N ALA A 105 8.58 -6.13 14.68
CA ALA A 105 8.35 -7.28 15.55
C ALA A 105 9.52 -8.27 15.52
N LEU A 106 10.12 -8.54 14.37
CA LEU A 106 11.32 -9.37 14.25
C LEU A 106 12.51 -8.78 15.03
N LEU A 107 12.68 -7.46 14.97
CA LEU A 107 13.71 -6.75 15.76
C LEU A 107 13.43 -6.83 17.25
N ASP A 108 12.20 -6.56 17.69
CA ASP A 108 11.79 -6.59 19.11
C ASP A 108 11.92 -7.99 19.73
N ASP A 109 11.73 -9.03 18.91
CA ASP A 109 11.85 -10.43 19.33
C ASP A 109 13.29 -10.98 19.24
N GLY A 110 14.24 -10.17 18.76
CA GLY A 110 15.64 -10.54 18.61
C GLY A 110 15.91 -11.53 17.47
N HIS A 111 14.98 -11.68 16.53
CA HIS A 111 15.17 -12.50 15.33
C HIS A 111 16.15 -11.87 14.35
N VAL A 112 16.21 -10.54 14.32
CA VAL A 112 17.16 -9.75 13.53
C VAL A 112 17.93 -8.79 14.44
N ALA A 113 19.23 -8.61 14.19
CA ALA A 113 20.03 -7.67 14.94
C ALA A 113 19.79 -6.22 14.50
N PRO A 114 19.94 -5.23 15.39
CA PRO A 114 19.89 -3.82 15.01
C PRO A 114 20.87 -3.50 13.85
N GLY A 115 20.39 -2.84 12.82
CA GLY A 115 21.19 -2.47 11.64
C GLY A 115 21.42 -3.59 10.61
N GLN A 116 20.96 -4.81 10.89
CA GLN A 116 21.08 -5.94 9.96
C GLN A 116 19.98 -5.88 8.89
N ALA A 117 20.38 -5.87 7.61
CA ALA A 117 19.46 -6.06 6.50
C ALA A 117 19.00 -7.53 6.42
N PHE A 118 17.77 -7.74 5.97
CA PHE A 118 17.17 -9.06 5.83
C PHE A 118 16.11 -9.09 4.72
N VAL A 119 15.51 -10.24 4.49
CA VAL A 119 14.51 -10.43 3.44
C VAL A 119 13.22 -10.97 4.06
N LEU A 120 12.09 -10.40 3.67
CA LEU A 120 10.77 -10.96 3.89
C LEU A 120 10.28 -11.72 2.67
N HIS A 121 9.64 -12.85 2.89
CA HIS A 121 8.85 -13.59 1.93
C HIS A 121 7.38 -13.45 2.29
N VAL A 122 6.64 -12.64 1.55
CA VAL A 122 5.19 -12.45 1.77
C VAL A 122 4.44 -13.45 0.92
N HIS A 123 3.77 -14.40 1.56
CA HIS A 123 3.01 -15.44 0.89
C HIS A 123 1.54 -15.02 0.72
N HIS A 124 0.94 -15.40 -0.40
CA HIS A 124 -0.46 -15.15 -0.73
C HIS A 124 -1.02 -16.24 -1.65
N ASP A 125 -2.35 -16.27 -1.78
CA ASP A 125 -3.09 -17.24 -2.59
C ASP A 125 -3.67 -16.65 -3.89
N LYS A 126 -3.25 -15.44 -4.28
CA LYS A 126 -3.81 -14.77 -5.47
C LYS A 126 -3.31 -15.41 -6.75
N PRO A 127 -4.22 -15.70 -7.73
CA PRO A 127 -3.85 -16.26 -9.01
C PRO A 127 -3.03 -15.24 -9.84
N GLY A 128 -2.06 -15.75 -10.62
CA GLY A 128 -1.25 -14.94 -11.54
C GLY A 128 -0.11 -14.13 -10.90
N GLY A 129 -0.04 -14.07 -9.57
CA GLY A 129 1.07 -13.46 -8.83
C GLY A 129 2.09 -14.51 -8.39
N GLY A 130 3.38 -14.16 -8.41
CA GLY A 130 4.42 -15.01 -7.81
C GLY A 130 4.34 -14.98 -6.28
N SER A 131 4.10 -16.13 -5.65
CA SER A 131 4.17 -16.27 -4.19
C SER A 131 5.34 -17.19 -3.83
N PRO A 132 6.22 -16.80 -2.89
CA PRO A 132 6.18 -15.56 -2.11
C PRO A 132 6.65 -14.33 -2.88
N VAL A 133 6.17 -13.15 -2.45
CA VAL A 133 6.71 -11.86 -2.89
C VAL A 133 7.95 -11.55 -2.07
N VAL A 134 9.11 -11.54 -2.72
CA VAL A 134 10.41 -11.26 -2.08
C VAL A 134 10.53 -9.76 -1.81
N THR A 135 10.81 -9.39 -0.55
CA THR A 135 10.92 -7.99 -0.13
C THR A 135 12.18 -7.78 0.71
N PRO A 136 13.25 -7.22 0.16
CA PRO A 136 14.41 -6.77 0.91
C PRO A 136 14.06 -5.64 1.88
N ILE A 137 14.62 -5.71 3.09
CA ILE A 137 14.43 -4.77 4.18
C ILE A 137 15.79 -4.25 4.64
N GLU A 138 15.94 -2.93 4.72
CA GLU A 138 17.13 -2.24 5.22
C GLU A 138 16.76 -1.38 6.43
N PRO A 139 17.27 -1.69 7.65
CA PRO A 139 17.11 -0.81 8.79
C PRO A 139 17.77 0.55 8.54
N ALA A 140 17.15 1.63 8.97
CA ALA A 140 17.69 2.98 8.81
C ALA A 140 17.16 3.92 9.88
N VAL A 141 17.87 5.04 10.07
CA VAL A 141 17.40 6.17 10.88
C VAL A 141 17.19 7.37 9.97
N ARG A 142 15.99 7.94 10.01
CA ARG A 142 15.64 9.15 9.25
C ARG A 142 14.92 10.15 10.15
N ASP A 143 15.34 11.40 10.08
CA ASP A 143 14.81 12.49 10.90
C ASP A 143 14.72 12.13 12.40
N GLY A 144 15.71 11.38 12.90
CA GLY A 144 15.81 10.89 14.28
C GLY A 144 14.90 9.70 14.61
N GLN A 145 14.16 9.16 13.65
CA GLN A 145 13.30 7.99 13.82
C GLN A 145 13.97 6.73 13.25
N SER A 146 14.05 5.68 14.06
CA SER A 146 14.46 4.35 13.60
C SER A 146 13.31 3.70 12.83
N GLY A 147 13.62 3.06 11.71
CA GLY A 147 12.64 2.41 10.87
C GLY A 147 13.31 1.55 9.80
N PHE A 148 12.57 1.27 8.73
CA PHE A 148 13.00 0.35 7.70
C PHE A 148 12.71 0.90 6.30
N TRP A 149 13.68 0.76 5.41
CA TRP A 149 13.43 0.82 3.98
C TRP A 149 12.92 -0.54 3.50
N LEU A 150 11.79 -0.54 2.81
CA LEU A 150 11.17 -1.71 2.21
C LEU A 150 11.23 -1.59 0.69
N GLN A 151 11.80 -2.57 0.01
CA GLN A 151 11.82 -2.58 -1.45
C GLN A 151 10.44 -2.97 -2.00
N MET A 152 9.78 -2.01 -2.62
CA MET A 152 8.44 -2.18 -3.18
C MET A 152 8.44 -2.76 -4.62
N GLY A 153 9.62 -3.03 -5.18
CA GLY A 153 9.82 -3.57 -6.52
C GLY A 153 10.05 -2.50 -7.58
N ALA A 154 10.15 -2.93 -8.84
CA ALA A 154 10.25 -2.05 -10.00
C ALA A 154 8.84 -1.64 -10.48
N PRO A 155 8.61 -0.36 -10.84
CA PRO A 155 7.32 0.07 -11.35
C PRO A 155 7.14 -0.29 -12.82
N GLY A 156 5.91 -0.66 -13.21
CA GLY A 156 5.46 -0.63 -14.60
C GLY A 156 4.81 0.72 -14.93
N PHE A 157 4.96 1.21 -16.15
CA PHE A 157 4.39 2.49 -16.58
C PHE A 157 3.49 2.33 -17.80
N GLY A 158 2.51 3.20 -17.91
CA GLY A 158 1.57 3.29 -19.03
C GLY A 158 0.31 2.46 -18.85
N PRO A 159 -0.68 2.65 -19.74
CA PRO A 159 -1.96 1.96 -19.67
C PRO A 159 -1.83 0.43 -19.64
N GLU A 160 -0.94 -0.11 -20.44
CA GLU A 160 -0.68 -1.57 -20.54
C GLU A 160 -0.22 -2.17 -19.20
N ALA A 161 0.53 -1.41 -18.39
CA ALA A 161 1.01 -1.88 -17.09
C ALA A 161 -0.12 -2.09 -16.07
N VAL A 162 -1.28 -1.49 -16.27
CA VAL A 162 -2.45 -1.55 -15.37
C VAL A 162 -3.67 -2.20 -16.04
N ASP A 163 -3.49 -2.77 -17.23
CA ASP A 163 -4.53 -3.38 -18.05
C ASP A 163 -5.68 -2.38 -18.38
N ALA A 164 -5.34 -1.09 -18.58
CA ALA A 164 -6.31 -0.07 -18.88
C ALA A 164 -6.82 -0.19 -20.32
N ASP A 165 -8.13 -0.01 -20.51
CA ASP A 165 -8.74 0.04 -21.84
C ASP A 165 -8.34 1.32 -22.57
N SER A 166 -7.62 1.16 -23.67
CA SER A 166 -7.12 2.27 -24.49
C SER A 166 -8.21 3.04 -25.23
N GLU A 167 -9.40 2.47 -25.43
CA GLU A 167 -10.51 3.14 -26.12
C GLU A 167 -11.08 4.32 -25.30
N HIS A 168 -10.90 4.28 -23.97
CA HIS A 168 -11.35 5.33 -23.04
C HIS A 168 -10.24 6.28 -22.62
N LEU A 169 -9.12 6.26 -23.35
CA LEU A 169 -7.95 7.10 -23.12
C LEU A 169 -7.65 7.95 -24.35
N ALA A 170 -7.19 9.17 -24.12
CA ALA A 170 -6.65 10.03 -25.15
C ALA A 170 -5.21 10.45 -24.81
N PRO A 171 -4.37 10.79 -25.79
CA PRO A 171 -3.05 11.34 -25.54
C PRO A 171 -3.14 12.66 -24.76
N ALA A 172 -2.25 12.82 -23.80
CA ALA A 172 -2.02 14.06 -23.07
C ALA A 172 -0.51 14.31 -22.93
N ASP A 173 -0.17 15.50 -22.50
CA ASP A 173 1.22 15.91 -22.29
C ASP A 173 1.36 16.70 -20.99
N PHE A 174 2.49 16.51 -20.31
CA PHE A 174 2.90 17.31 -19.16
C PHE A 174 4.38 17.70 -19.33
N HIS A 175 4.62 18.99 -19.63
CA HIS A 175 5.97 19.53 -19.82
C HIS A 175 6.80 18.76 -20.89
N GLY A 176 6.17 18.36 -22.00
CA GLY A 176 6.82 17.58 -23.06
C GLY A 176 6.96 16.08 -22.75
N ARG A 177 6.32 15.59 -21.71
CA ARG A 177 6.29 14.17 -21.37
C ARG A 177 4.93 13.56 -21.71
N PRO A 178 4.89 12.47 -22.48
CA PRO A 178 3.62 11.84 -22.87
C PRO A 178 2.92 11.23 -21.64
N LEU A 179 1.64 11.53 -21.52
CA LEU A 179 0.72 11.03 -20.51
C LEU A 179 -0.58 10.56 -21.18
N SER A 180 -1.52 10.11 -20.36
CA SER A 180 -2.87 9.75 -20.80
C SER A 180 -3.89 10.72 -20.23
N ARG A 181 -4.89 11.08 -21.02
CA ARG A 181 -6.12 11.68 -20.56
C ARG A 181 -7.11 10.57 -20.28
N VAL A 182 -7.64 10.54 -19.06
CA VAL A 182 -8.76 9.68 -18.65
C VAL A 182 -10.04 10.54 -18.75
N ASP A 183 -10.90 10.25 -19.71
CA ASP A 183 -12.06 11.10 -19.99
C ASP A 183 -13.01 11.20 -18.80
N ALA A 184 -13.23 10.12 -18.07
CA ALA A 184 -14.05 10.13 -16.86
C ALA A 184 -13.53 11.10 -15.77
N LEU A 185 -12.20 11.18 -15.58
CA LEU A 185 -11.59 12.15 -14.64
C LEU A 185 -11.70 13.58 -15.16
N ALA A 186 -11.44 13.79 -16.46
CA ALA A 186 -11.55 15.12 -17.10
C ALA A 186 -12.98 15.66 -17.16
N GLN A 187 -14.01 14.79 -17.08
CA GLN A 187 -15.42 15.18 -16.94
C GLN A 187 -15.75 15.66 -15.53
N LEU A 188 -15.09 15.12 -14.50
CA LEU A 188 -15.28 15.58 -13.12
C LEU A 188 -14.62 16.93 -12.86
N ASP A 189 -13.41 17.11 -13.40
CA ASP A 189 -12.69 18.39 -13.36
C ASP A 189 -11.86 18.53 -14.62
N PRO A 190 -12.07 19.60 -15.42
CA PRO A 190 -11.29 19.85 -16.64
C PRO A 190 -9.78 19.94 -16.44
N GLY A 191 -9.30 20.21 -15.21
CA GLY A 191 -7.89 20.20 -14.85
C GLY A 191 -7.30 18.80 -14.68
N TRP A 192 -8.14 17.74 -14.60
CA TRP A 192 -7.70 16.37 -14.37
C TRP A 192 -7.53 15.56 -15.66
N TYR A 193 -6.84 16.11 -16.62
CA TYR A 193 -6.67 15.51 -17.94
C TYR A 193 -5.27 14.95 -18.21
N ARG A 194 -4.39 14.90 -17.20
CA ARG A 194 -3.00 14.49 -17.33
C ARG A 194 -2.68 13.40 -16.33
N SER A 195 -2.80 12.15 -16.73
CA SER A 195 -2.66 10.99 -15.86
C SER A 195 -1.51 10.09 -16.29
N GLN A 196 -0.68 9.70 -15.34
CA GLN A 196 0.33 8.66 -15.50
C GLN A 196 -0.17 7.37 -14.83
N PHE A 197 -0.30 6.32 -15.61
CA PHE A 197 -0.55 5.00 -15.06
C PHE A 197 0.74 4.39 -14.54
N VAL A 198 0.65 3.79 -13.34
CA VAL A 198 1.77 3.15 -12.66
C VAL A 198 1.28 1.85 -12.01
N ARG A 199 1.95 0.73 -12.28
CA ARG A 199 1.79 -0.50 -11.50
C ARG A 199 2.96 -0.61 -10.53
N ILE A 200 2.65 -0.59 -9.24
CA ILE A 200 3.60 -0.93 -8.17
C ILE A 200 2.86 -1.70 -7.08
N GLY A 201 2.88 -3.04 -7.21
CA GLY A 201 1.91 -3.91 -6.57
C GLY A 201 0.53 -3.72 -7.19
N ASN A 202 -0.24 -2.76 -6.69
CA ASN A 202 -1.56 -2.39 -7.20
C ASN A 202 -1.49 -1.49 -8.45
N PRO A 203 -2.56 -1.43 -9.27
CA PRO A 203 -2.72 -0.44 -10.32
C PRO A 203 -3.04 0.94 -9.75
N HIS A 204 -2.39 1.97 -10.31
CA HIS A 204 -2.53 3.37 -9.92
C HIS A 204 -2.69 4.27 -11.14
N CYS A 205 -3.53 5.30 -11.02
CA CYS A 205 -3.72 6.37 -11.98
C CYS A 205 -3.40 7.70 -11.28
N VAL A 206 -2.25 8.29 -11.58
CA VAL A 206 -1.75 9.51 -10.95
C VAL A 206 -1.99 10.70 -11.85
N THR A 207 -2.94 11.55 -11.51
CA THR A 207 -3.23 12.83 -12.20
C THR A 207 -2.23 13.89 -11.73
N LEU A 208 -1.45 14.43 -12.66
CA LEU A 208 -0.43 15.44 -12.40
C LEU A 208 -0.98 16.85 -12.57
N LEU A 209 -0.77 17.68 -11.58
CA LEU A 209 -1.27 19.05 -11.50
C LEU A 209 -0.10 20.04 -11.42
N GLU A 210 -0.32 21.28 -11.89
CA GLU A 210 0.72 22.31 -11.97
C GLU A 210 1.18 22.80 -10.58
N ALA A 211 0.27 22.83 -9.63
CA ALA A 211 0.55 23.36 -8.29
C ALA A 211 -0.28 22.67 -7.20
N PRO A 212 0.20 22.62 -5.97
CA PRO A 212 -0.54 22.04 -4.83
C PRO A 212 -1.91 22.66 -4.58
N ALA A 213 -2.10 23.92 -4.93
CA ALA A 213 -3.39 24.61 -4.80
C ALA A 213 -4.50 24.01 -5.71
N ALA A 214 -4.13 23.24 -6.74
CA ALA A 214 -5.07 22.56 -7.62
C ALA A 214 -5.46 21.16 -7.14
N LEU A 215 -4.88 20.67 -6.04
CA LEU A 215 -5.23 19.38 -5.46
C LEU A 215 -6.67 19.40 -4.94
N PRO A 216 -7.46 18.33 -5.14
CA PRO A 216 -8.80 18.24 -4.58
C PRO A 216 -8.77 18.33 -3.04
N ALA A 217 -9.72 19.06 -2.47
CA ALA A 217 -9.85 19.17 -1.03
C ALA A 217 -10.38 17.86 -0.43
N MET A 218 -9.85 17.43 0.73
CA MET A 218 -10.30 16.22 1.41
C MET A 218 -11.81 16.19 1.72
N PRO A 219 -12.44 17.31 2.15
CA PRO A 219 -13.89 17.33 2.31
C PRO A 219 -14.67 17.05 1.02
N TRP A 220 -14.15 17.54 -0.13
CA TRP A 220 -14.77 17.25 -1.43
C TRP A 220 -14.64 15.77 -1.80
N LEU A 221 -13.44 15.17 -1.64
CA LEU A 221 -13.22 13.74 -1.92
C LEU A 221 -14.13 12.82 -1.07
N ARG A 222 -14.54 13.29 0.10
CA ARG A 222 -15.41 12.57 1.05
C ARG A 222 -16.90 12.90 0.89
N ALA A 223 -17.24 13.91 0.09
CA ALA A 223 -18.63 14.27 -0.19
C ALA A 223 -19.30 13.15 -0.99
N ALA A 224 -20.56 12.83 -0.67
CA ALA A 224 -21.25 11.66 -1.21
C ALA A 224 -21.25 11.61 -2.75
N ASP A 225 -21.54 12.73 -3.42
CA ASP A 225 -21.60 12.80 -4.88
C ASP A 225 -20.22 12.60 -5.52
N ALA A 226 -19.17 13.24 -4.97
CA ALA A 226 -17.81 13.08 -5.46
C ALA A 226 -17.29 11.66 -5.20
N HIS A 227 -17.57 11.12 -4.01
CA HIS A 227 -17.22 9.75 -3.65
C HIS A 227 -17.83 8.75 -4.63
N ALA A 228 -19.14 8.83 -4.87
CA ALA A 228 -19.83 7.95 -5.81
C ALA A 228 -19.30 8.06 -7.26
N ALA A 229 -18.96 9.28 -7.70
CA ALA A 229 -18.39 9.49 -9.02
C ALA A 229 -16.98 8.88 -9.14
N LEU A 230 -16.13 9.03 -8.11
CA LEU A 230 -14.79 8.45 -8.09
C LEU A 230 -14.80 6.95 -7.92
N GLU A 231 -15.74 6.41 -7.13
CA GLU A 231 -15.95 4.97 -6.96
C GLU A 231 -16.27 4.28 -8.29
N ARG A 232 -17.07 4.93 -9.15
CA ARG A 232 -17.36 4.43 -10.50
C ARG A 232 -16.12 4.26 -11.37
N ILE A 233 -15.09 5.09 -11.17
CA ILE A 233 -13.81 5.05 -11.91
C ILE A 233 -12.83 4.10 -11.22
N ALA A 234 -12.74 4.18 -9.90
CA ALA A 234 -11.73 3.46 -9.13
C ALA A 234 -12.02 1.98 -8.96
N TYR A 235 -13.30 1.58 -8.90
CA TYR A 235 -13.67 0.21 -8.55
C TYR A 235 -13.99 -0.62 -9.78
N ALA A 236 -13.72 -1.92 -9.67
CA ALA A 236 -14.15 -2.90 -10.66
C ALA A 236 -15.68 -3.06 -10.63
N ALA A 237 -16.24 -3.56 -11.73
CA ALA A 237 -17.65 -3.97 -11.76
C ALA A 237 -17.90 -5.12 -10.73
N PRO A 238 -19.08 -5.21 -10.11
CA PRO A 238 -20.28 -4.40 -10.35
C PRO A 238 -20.39 -3.11 -9.51
N ILE A 239 -19.46 -2.85 -8.57
CA ILE A 239 -19.49 -1.66 -7.70
C ILE A 239 -19.15 -0.42 -8.51
N GLY A 240 -18.04 -0.46 -9.25
CA GLY A 240 -17.64 0.57 -10.22
C GLY A 240 -17.95 0.17 -11.65
N ALA A 241 -17.46 0.94 -12.60
CA ALA A 241 -17.58 0.66 -14.02
C ALA A 241 -16.51 -0.30 -14.56
N GLY A 242 -15.38 -0.46 -13.84
CA GLY A 242 -14.18 -1.13 -14.35
C GLY A 242 -13.52 -0.38 -15.51
N ASP A 243 -13.69 0.95 -15.58
CA ASP A 243 -13.24 1.82 -16.66
C ASP A 243 -12.44 3.00 -16.08
N PRO A 244 -11.20 3.24 -16.54
CA PRO A 244 -10.53 2.56 -17.66
C PRO A 244 -9.85 1.23 -17.29
N CYS A 245 -9.87 0.82 -16.03
CA CYS A 245 -9.18 -0.39 -15.57
C CYS A 245 -10.19 -1.45 -15.11
N PRO A 246 -10.33 -2.60 -15.80
CA PRO A 246 -11.31 -3.64 -15.47
C PRO A 246 -11.20 -4.17 -14.03
N ALA A 247 -9.96 -4.27 -13.50
CA ALA A 247 -9.71 -4.66 -12.11
C ALA A 247 -9.86 -3.52 -11.09
N GLY A 248 -10.26 -2.31 -11.56
CA GLY A 248 -10.21 -1.08 -10.79
C GLY A 248 -8.80 -0.53 -10.65
N VAL A 249 -8.69 0.70 -10.16
CA VAL A 249 -7.44 1.46 -10.05
C VAL A 249 -7.48 2.41 -8.86
N ASN A 250 -6.38 2.55 -8.13
CA ASN A 250 -6.24 3.59 -7.12
C ASN A 250 -6.03 4.94 -7.82
N LEU A 251 -6.76 5.98 -7.44
CA LEU A 251 -6.66 7.32 -8.01
C LEU A 251 -5.80 8.21 -7.10
N GLN A 252 -4.90 8.96 -7.71
CA GLN A 252 -4.10 9.96 -7.01
C GLN A 252 -4.07 11.27 -7.79
N TRP A 253 -3.98 12.38 -7.08
CA TRP A 253 -3.68 13.71 -7.61
C TRP A 253 -2.38 14.17 -6.99
N ALA A 254 -1.45 14.63 -7.80
CA ALA A 254 -0.12 14.97 -7.35
C ALA A 254 0.39 16.27 -7.98
N ALA A 255 1.07 17.10 -7.18
CA ALA A 255 1.73 18.31 -7.63
C ALA A 255 3.06 18.51 -6.91
N ARG A 256 4.03 19.13 -7.60
CA ARG A 256 5.32 19.47 -6.97
C ARG A 256 5.19 20.73 -6.14
N ALA A 257 5.60 20.66 -4.88
CA ALA A 257 5.68 21.81 -3.98
C ALA A 257 6.99 22.60 -4.19
N ALA A 258 7.02 23.84 -3.69
CA ALA A 258 8.16 24.74 -3.83
C ALA A 258 9.45 24.20 -3.19
N ASP A 259 9.34 23.39 -2.13
CA ASP A 259 10.49 22.75 -1.45
C ASP A 259 10.93 21.42 -2.12
N GLY A 260 10.37 21.09 -3.29
CA GLY A 260 10.70 19.91 -4.06
C GLY A 260 10.00 18.62 -3.63
N ALA A 261 9.22 18.62 -2.55
CA ALA A 261 8.36 17.48 -2.21
C ALA A 261 7.18 17.37 -3.19
N ILE A 262 6.58 16.20 -3.28
CA ILE A 262 5.33 16.00 -4.03
C ILE A 262 4.18 15.96 -3.03
N GLU A 263 3.22 16.86 -3.19
CA GLU A 263 1.96 16.80 -2.45
C GLU A 263 0.95 15.96 -3.20
N ALA A 264 0.21 15.12 -2.48
CA ALA A 264 -0.74 14.20 -3.07
C ALA A 264 -2.05 14.09 -2.29
N ARG A 265 -3.10 13.66 -3.02
CA ARG A 265 -4.36 13.17 -2.49
C ARG A 265 -4.62 11.79 -3.06
N VAL A 266 -5.35 10.99 -2.30
CA VAL A 266 -5.56 9.58 -2.63
C VAL A 266 -7.02 9.20 -2.48
N PHE A 267 -7.52 8.45 -3.45
CA PHE A 267 -8.78 7.73 -3.40
C PHE A 267 -8.48 6.27 -3.75
N GLU A 268 -8.52 5.42 -2.74
CA GLU A 268 -8.14 4.02 -2.89
C GLU A 268 -9.32 3.14 -3.30
N ARG A 269 -9.04 2.19 -4.14
CA ARG A 269 -9.98 1.13 -4.52
C ARG A 269 -10.36 0.30 -3.29
N GLY A 270 -11.64 0.31 -2.91
CA GLY A 270 -12.17 -0.42 -1.76
C GLY A 270 -12.23 0.38 -0.45
N GLU A 271 -11.48 1.50 -0.34
CA GLU A 271 -11.39 2.31 0.89
C GLU A 271 -11.90 3.75 0.70
N GLY A 272 -11.91 4.24 -0.56
CA GLY A 272 -12.26 5.63 -0.84
C GLY A 272 -11.15 6.62 -0.52
N ALA A 273 -11.52 7.84 -0.09
CA ALA A 273 -10.57 8.90 0.23
C ALA A 273 -9.83 8.64 1.54
N THR A 274 -8.54 8.25 1.43
CA THR A 274 -7.65 7.98 2.57
C THR A 274 -6.67 9.12 2.81
N GLU A 275 -6.19 9.26 4.03
CA GLU A 275 -5.22 10.31 4.39
C GLU A 275 -3.79 9.94 4.06
N SER A 276 -3.49 8.65 3.95
CA SER A 276 -2.16 8.14 3.60
C SER A 276 -2.25 6.72 3.02
N SER A 277 -1.34 6.41 2.10
CA SER A 277 -1.18 5.08 1.51
C SER A 277 0.26 4.92 1.03
N GLY A 278 0.94 3.86 1.50
CA GLY A 278 2.33 3.59 1.14
C GLY A 278 2.51 3.25 -0.34
N SER A 279 1.63 2.41 -0.91
CA SER A 279 1.67 2.05 -2.33
C SER A 279 1.33 3.25 -3.23
N SER A 280 0.35 4.07 -2.82
CA SER A 280 0.01 5.30 -3.53
C SER A 280 1.15 6.32 -3.49
N ALA A 281 1.87 6.44 -2.37
CA ALA A 281 3.07 7.28 -2.29
C ALA A 281 4.16 6.81 -3.27
N CYS A 282 4.39 5.50 -3.36
CA CYS A 282 5.32 4.92 -4.35
C CYS A 282 4.89 5.26 -5.79
N ALA A 283 3.62 5.07 -6.12
CA ALA A 283 3.09 5.36 -7.45
C ALA A 283 3.22 6.86 -7.80
N VAL A 284 2.91 7.75 -6.85
CA VAL A 284 3.05 9.21 -6.99
C VAL A 284 4.51 9.59 -7.26
N ALA A 285 5.46 9.04 -6.49
CA ALA A 285 6.89 9.32 -6.71
C ALA A 285 7.37 8.84 -8.08
N CYS A 286 6.93 7.65 -8.51
CA CYS A 286 7.22 7.10 -9.83
C CYS A 286 6.65 7.96 -10.95
N ALA A 287 5.39 8.38 -10.84
CA ALA A 287 4.74 9.26 -11.81
C ALA A 287 5.44 10.63 -11.90
N ALA A 288 5.81 11.20 -10.75
CA ALA A 288 6.55 12.47 -10.69
C ALA A 288 7.95 12.35 -11.34
N TRP A 289 8.65 11.23 -11.13
CA TRP A 289 9.92 10.97 -11.80
C TRP A 289 9.74 10.82 -13.32
N LYS A 290 8.75 10.03 -13.75
CA LYS A 290 8.47 9.82 -15.18
C LYS A 290 8.13 11.12 -15.90
N ALA A 291 7.42 12.02 -15.23
CA ALA A 291 7.08 13.35 -15.70
C ALA A 291 8.22 14.39 -15.58
N GLY A 292 9.37 14.02 -15.01
CA GLY A 292 10.52 14.93 -14.83
C GLY A 292 10.35 15.94 -13.69
N LEU A 293 9.38 15.76 -12.80
CA LEU A 293 9.16 16.64 -11.65
C LEU A 293 10.19 16.42 -10.54
N VAL A 294 10.72 15.21 -10.42
CA VAL A 294 11.75 14.82 -9.47
C VAL A 294 12.82 13.97 -10.16
N ALA A 295 14.06 14.02 -9.65
CA ALA A 295 15.12 13.09 -10.03
C ALA A 295 14.99 11.77 -9.26
N ALA A 296 15.70 10.73 -9.70
CA ALA A 296 15.93 9.53 -8.91
C ALA A 296 16.73 9.86 -7.63
N GLY A 297 16.68 8.98 -6.65
CA GLY A 297 17.18 9.19 -5.31
C GLY A 297 16.07 9.39 -4.30
N GLU A 298 16.29 10.19 -3.28
CA GLU A 298 15.30 10.42 -2.23
C GLU A 298 14.21 11.40 -2.65
N VAL A 299 12.96 10.97 -2.47
CA VAL A 299 11.74 11.74 -2.78
C VAL A 299 10.84 11.73 -1.54
N ARG A 300 10.23 12.88 -1.26
CA ARG A 300 9.22 13.01 -0.19
C ARG A 300 7.84 13.19 -0.83
N VAL A 301 6.91 12.29 -0.52
CA VAL A 301 5.51 12.43 -0.88
C VAL A 301 4.73 12.82 0.37
N ARG A 302 4.06 13.98 0.32
CA ARG A 302 3.23 14.51 1.41
C ARG A 302 1.76 14.26 1.11
N MET A 303 1.09 13.61 2.04
CA MET A 303 -0.34 13.35 2.05
C MET A 303 -0.94 13.93 3.33
N PRO A 304 -2.27 14.09 3.46
CA PRO A 304 -2.89 14.62 4.67
C PRO A 304 -2.45 13.91 5.96
N GLY A 305 -2.27 12.58 5.92
CA GLY A 305 -1.83 11.77 7.07
C GLY A 305 -0.33 11.77 7.33
N GLY A 306 0.47 12.54 6.55
CA GLY A 306 1.90 12.70 6.79
C GLY A 306 2.78 12.55 5.55
N THR A 307 4.09 12.55 5.78
CA THR A 307 5.10 12.44 4.73
C THR A 307 5.62 11.00 4.63
N ALA A 308 5.60 10.45 3.43
CA ALA A 308 6.24 9.19 3.09
C ALA A 308 7.61 9.48 2.45
N PRO A 309 8.72 9.13 3.10
CA PRO A 309 10.03 9.14 2.47
C PRO A 309 10.15 7.96 1.51
N LEU A 310 10.66 8.22 0.31
CA LEU A 310 10.88 7.22 -0.72
C LEU A 310 12.30 7.33 -1.26
N ARG A 311 12.83 6.24 -1.82
CA ARG A 311 14.09 6.20 -2.55
C ARG A 311 13.83 5.50 -3.90
N LEU A 312 14.09 6.22 -4.99
CA LEU A 312 13.94 5.72 -6.35
C LEU A 312 15.31 5.30 -6.87
N GLU A 313 15.44 4.05 -7.29
CA GLU A 313 16.66 3.51 -7.87
C GLU A 313 16.53 3.48 -9.40
N GLN A 314 17.43 4.18 -10.07
CA GLN A 314 17.46 4.28 -11.52
C GLN A 314 18.69 3.60 -12.10
N GLN A 315 18.50 2.87 -13.18
CA GLN A 315 19.57 2.33 -14.02
C GLN A 315 19.29 2.70 -15.49
N GLY A 316 20.18 3.49 -16.08
CA GLY A 316 19.90 4.09 -17.39
C GLY A 316 18.64 4.96 -17.33
N ASP A 317 17.70 4.73 -18.22
CA ASP A 317 16.43 5.46 -18.32
C ASP A 317 15.25 4.74 -17.62
N ALA A 318 15.52 3.73 -16.80
CA ALA A 318 14.50 2.94 -16.12
C ALA A 318 14.63 3.02 -14.59
N LEU A 319 13.49 3.04 -13.89
CA LEU A 319 13.46 2.75 -12.46
C LEU A 319 13.52 1.23 -12.26
N VAL A 320 14.52 0.79 -11.50
CA VAL A 320 14.74 -0.64 -11.19
C VAL A 320 14.31 -0.99 -9.77
N GLY A 321 14.07 -0.01 -8.92
CA GLY A 321 13.61 -0.22 -7.56
C GLY A 321 12.95 1.03 -6.97
N VAL A 322 11.99 0.79 -6.11
CA VAL A 322 11.33 1.81 -5.29
C VAL A 322 11.36 1.34 -3.86
N TRP A 323 11.84 2.18 -2.97
CA TRP A 323 11.91 1.90 -1.54
C TRP A 323 11.01 2.85 -0.77
N LEU A 324 10.24 2.30 0.14
CA LEU A 324 9.37 3.04 1.07
C LEU A 324 9.96 2.97 2.47
N PHE A 325 10.14 4.12 3.12
CA PHE A 325 10.55 4.15 4.52
C PHE A 325 9.32 4.10 5.44
N GLY A 326 9.32 3.13 6.34
CA GLY A 326 8.27 2.94 7.34
C GLY A 326 8.85 2.93 8.76
N VAL A 327 8.04 3.40 9.71
CA VAL A 327 8.29 3.34 11.15
C VAL A 327 7.15 2.58 11.80
N GLY A 328 7.49 1.58 12.58
CA GLY A 328 6.54 0.79 13.37
C GLY A 328 6.73 1.03 14.87
N THR A 329 5.64 1.06 15.61
CA THR A 329 5.66 1.19 17.07
C THR A 329 4.84 0.09 17.69
N ARG A 330 5.42 -0.63 18.66
CA ARG A 330 4.67 -1.56 19.48
C ARG A 330 3.76 -0.80 20.44
N LEU A 331 2.51 -1.16 20.49
CA LEU A 331 1.56 -0.62 21.46
C LEU A 331 1.59 -1.46 22.74
N GLU A 332 1.59 -0.79 23.88
CA GLU A 332 1.37 -1.44 25.18
C GLU A 332 -0.09 -1.87 25.23
N GLY A 333 -0.33 -3.16 25.48
CA GLY A 333 -1.66 -3.75 25.61
C GLY A 333 -2.07 -3.87 27.06
#